data_b415cd9045d7fa8e430f42bd26aae32a
#
_entry.id   b415cd9045d7fa8e430f42bd26aae32a
#
_cell.length_a   1.000
_cell.length_b   1.000
_cell.length_c   1.000
_cell.angle_alpha   90.00
_cell.angle_beta   90.00
_cell.angle_gamma   90.00
#
_symmetry.space_group_name_H-M   'P 1'
#
loop_
_entity.id
_entity.type
_entity.pdbx_description
1 polymer ?
#
loop_
_entity_poly.entity_id
_entity_poly.type
_entity_poly.pdbx_seq_one_letter_code
_entity_poly.pdbx_strand_id
1 'polypeptide(L)'
;MFIKRKFPSTRLRRLRSKPFIRDLVRENVLSGDDLIQPLFIKEDLKGTEDILQMPGISRFGLDSIENEIEELANLGIKSIALFPVINPDKKDEFGTEAINLSLIHI
;
A
#
# COMPACT_ATOMS: atom_id res chain seq x y z
N MET A 1 46.17 7.60 -21.28
CA MET A 1 45.71 6.20 -21.43
C MET A 1 44.22 6.14 -21.17
N PHE A 2 43.43 5.66 -22.11
CA PHE A 2 41.98 5.43 -21.88
C PHE A 2 41.76 4.02 -21.42
N ILE A 3 41.28 3.86 -20.19
CA ILE A 3 40.90 2.57 -19.63
C ILE A 3 39.49 2.24 -20.17
N LYS A 4 39.38 1.21 -21.00
CA LYS A 4 38.08 0.71 -21.42
C LYS A 4 37.37 0.03 -20.26
N ARG A 5 36.36 0.69 -19.73
CA ARG A 5 35.49 0.17 -18.68
C ARG A 5 34.28 -0.50 -19.32
N LYS A 6 34.04 -1.74 -18.98
CA LYS A 6 32.92 -2.52 -19.52
C LYS A 6 32.22 -3.32 -18.43
N PHE A 7 30.90 -3.20 -18.40
CA PHE A 7 30.07 -4.06 -17.57
C PHE A 7 30.11 -5.53 -18.09
N PRO A 8 30.16 -6.58 -17.26
CA PRO A 8 30.15 -6.54 -15.80
C PRO A 8 31.54 -6.48 -15.14
N SER A 9 32.62 -6.44 -15.90
CA SER A 9 34.00 -6.48 -15.38
C SER A 9 34.37 -5.23 -14.57
N THR A 10 33.75 -4.09 -14.91
CA THR A 10 33.92 -2.84 -14.18
C THR A 10 32.56 -2.37 -13.66
N ARG A 11 32.44 -2.24 -12.33
CA ARG A 11 31.26 -1.69 -11.66
C ARG A 11 31.68 -0.52 -10.80
N LEU A 12 31.19 0.67 -11.11
CA LEU A 12 31.49 1.88 -10.34
C LEU A 12 30.53 1.95 -9.14
N ARG A 13 31.06 1.69 -7.95
CA ARG A 13 30.26 1.66 -6.71
C ARG A 13 30.67 2.67 -5.65
N ARG A 14 31.59 3.57 -5.97
CA ARG A 14 32.09 4.56 -5.02
C ARG A 14 30.97 5.41 -4.42
N LEU A 15 29.99 5.80 -5.23
CA LEU A 15 28.83 6.59 -4.80
C LEU A 15 27.82 5.79 -3.97
N ARG A 16 28.02 4.48 -3.84
CA ARG A 16 27.15 3.60 -3.04
C ARG A 16 27.84 3.06 -1.78
N SER A 17 29.08 3.44 -1.56
CA SER A 17 29.93 2.84 -0.51
C SER A 17 29.52 3.19 0.92
N LYS A 18 29.01 4.39 1.13
CA LYS A 18 28.62 4.90 2.45
C LYS A 18 27.25 5.56 2.44
N PRO A 19 26.51 5.53 3.56
CA PRO A 19 25.18 6.14 3.64
C PRO A 19 25.15 7.60 3.23
N PHE A 20 26.07 8.43 3.73
CA PHE A 20 26.07 9.86 3.43
C PHE A 20 26.33 10.16 1.96
N ILE A 21 27.11 9.33 1.26
CA ILE A 21 27.34 9.49 -0.19
C ILE A 21 26.07 9.11 -0.95
N ARG A 22 25.38 8.03 -0.55
CA ARG A 22 24.10 7.64 -1.15
C ARG A 22 23.04 8.72 -0.98
N ASP A 23 23.00 9.34 0.20
CA ASP A 23 22.06 10.44 0.47
C ASP A 23 22.36 11.67 -0.39
N LEU A 24 23.66 11.97 -0.59
CA LEU A 24 24.09 13.11 -1.39
C LEU A 24 23.71 12.99 -2.87
N VAL A 25 23.77 11.78 -3.43
CA VAL A 25 23.49 11.52 -4.86
C VAL A 25 22.09 10.99 -5.12
N ARG A 26 21.24 10.92 -4.11
CA ARG A 26 19.87 10.41 -4.21
C ARG A 26 19.04 11.28 -5.16
N GLU A 27 18.48 10.67 -6.17
CA GLU A 27 17.59 11.35 -7.14
C GLU A 27 16.13 11.31 -6.69
N ASN A 28 15.74 10.24 -5.96
CA ASN A 28 14.37 10.03 -5.50
C ASN A 28 14.32 9.95 -3.98
N VAL A 29 13.31 10.56 -3.40
CA VAL A 29 13.01 10.51 -1.97
C VAL A 29 11.61 9.93 -1.81
N LEU A 30 11.47 8.93 -0.94
CA LEU A 30 10.19 8.37 -0.57
C LEU A 30 9.73 8.98 0.75
N SER A 31 8.51 9.47 0.78
CA SER A 31 7.85 10.00 1.98
C SER A 31 6.45 9.40 2.16
N GLY A 32 5.83 9.65 3.32
CA GLY A 32 4.45 9.25 3.56
C GLY A 32 3.45 9.83 2.55
N ASP A 33 3.78 10.98 1.95
CA ASP A 33 2.94 11.62 0.94
C ASP A 33 2.89 10.86 -0.39
N ASP A 34 3.87 9.99 -0.64
CA ASP A 34 3.95 9.16 -1.85
C ASP A 34 3.21 7.83 -1.71
N LEU A 35 2.68 7.54 -0.52
CA LEU A 35 2.09 6.25 -0.20
C LEU A 35 0.57 6.31 -0.20
N ILE A 36 -0.04 5.24 -0.71
CA ILE A 36 -1.48 5.01 -0.62
C ILE A 36 -1.67 3.69 0.13
N GLN A 37 -2.36 3.72 1.25
CA GLN A 37 -2.65 2.52 2.03
C GLN A 37 -3.95 1.87 1.57
N PRO A 38 -3.91 0.64 1.04
CA PRO A 38 -5.13 -0.13 0.79
C PRO A 38 -5.72 -0.65 2.11
N LEU A 39 -7.02 -0.49 2.26
CA LEU A 39 -7.78 -0.99 3.41
C LEU A 39 -8.95 -1.84 2.93
N PHE A 40 -9.12 -3.00 3.54
CA PHE A 40 -10.22 -3.91 3.25
C PHE A 40 -11.36 -3.69 4.24
N ILE A 41 -12.55 -3.38 3.72
CA ILE A 41 -13.75 -3.12 4.52
C ILE A 41 -14.77 -4.22 4.29
N LYS A 42 -15.35 -4.72 5.37
CA LYS A 42 -16.43 -5.69 5.34
C LYS A 42 -17.64 -5.14 6.07
N GLU A 43 -18.76 -5.03 5.38
CA GLU A 43 -19.97 -4.37 5.85
C GLU A 43 -20.55 -5.02 7.12
N ASP A 44 -20.62 -6.34 7.16
CA ASP A 44 -21.23 -7.09 8.26
C ASP A 44 -20.26 -7.42 9.41
N LEU A 45 -19.03 -6.95 9.34
CA LEU A 45 -18.00 -7.22 10.33
C LEU A 45 -18.04 -6.19 11.45
N LYS A 46 -17.95 -6.66 12.70
CA LYS A 46 -17.65 -5.84 13.86
C LYS A 46 -16.21 -6.09 14.29
N GLY A 47 -15.43 -5.02 14.42
CA GLY A 47 -14.01 -5.12 14.75
C GLY A 47 -13.14 -5.47 13.54
N THR A 48 -12.21 -6.37 13.72
CA THR A 48 -11.22 -6.77 12.70
C THR A 48 -11.23 -8.28 12.50
N GLU A 49 -10.90 -8.69 11.28
CA GLU A 49 -10.77 -10.10 10.88
C GLU A 49 -9.48 -10.29 10.09
N ASP A 50 -8.60 -11.15 10.57
CA ASP A 50 -7.32 -11.41 9.87
C ASP A 50 -7.52 -12.17 8.56
N ILE A 51 -6.74 -11.82 7.56
CA ILE A 51 -6.72 -12.51 6.27
C ILE A 51 -5.64 -13.58 6.32
N LEU A 52 -6.04 -14.86 6.35
CA LEU A 52 -5.12 -15.99 6.52
C LEU A 52 -4.03 -16.06 5.42
N GLN A 53 -4.40 -15.71 4.19
CA GLN A 53 -3.48 -15.73 3.06
C GLN A 53 -2.53 -14.52 3.01
N MET A 54 -2.78 -13.51 3.83
CA MET A 54 -2.01 -12.27 3.88
C MET A 54 -1.67 -11.92 5.33
N PRO A 55 -0.65 -12.59 5.93
CA PRO A 55 -0.28 -12.36 7.33
C PRO A 55 0.02 -10.88 7.61
N GLY A 56 -0.54 -10.37 8.72
CA GLY A 56 -0.40 -8.98 9.11
C GLY A 56 -1.36 -8.01 8.45
N ILE A 57 -2.24 -8.50 7.58
CA ILE A 57 -3.29 -7.69 6.93
C ILE A 57 -4.66 -8.17 7.40
N SER A 58 -5.51 -7.22 7.80
CA SER A 58 -6.83 -7.49 8.34
C SER A 58 -7.92 -6.80 7.53
N ARG A 59 -9.13 -7.34 7.61
CA ARG A 59 -10.35 -6.68 7.16
C ARG A 59 -10.92 -5.89 8.32
N PHE A 60 -11.46 -4.73 8.03
CA PHE A 60 -12.04 -3.84 9.03
C PHE A 60 -13.55 -3.74 8.86
N GLY A 61 -14.27 -3.75 9.98
CA GLY A 61 -15.66 -3.33 10.02
C GLY A 61 -15.76 -1.80 9.96
N LEU A 62 -16.95 -1.29 9.66
CA LEU A 62 -17.18 0.16 9.61
C LEU A 62 -16.95 0.84 10.97
N ASP A 63 -17.09 0.10 12.06
CA ASP A 63 -16.89 0.57 13.44
C ASP A 63 -15.39 0.70 13.82
N SER A 64 -14.52 -0.07 13.19
CA SER A 64 -13.09 -0.14 13.55
C SER A 64 -12.15 0.59 12.59
N ILE A 65 -12.62 0.92 11.39
CA ILE A 65 -11.77 1.53 10.38
C ILE A 65 -11.30 2.94 10.74
N GLU A 66 -12.09 3.67 11.51
CA GLU A 66 -11.74 5.03 11.91
C GLU A 66 -10.44 5.08 12.72
N ASN A 67 -10.26 4.13 13.64
CA ASN A 67 -9.05 4.02 14.44
C ASN A 67 -7.82 3.73 13.57
N GLU A 68 -7.95 2.85 12.60
CA GLU A 68 -6.88 2.53 11.65
C GLU A 68 -6.49 3.75 10.80
N ILE A 69 -7.48 4.49 10.33
CA ILE A 69 -7.26 5.72 9.56
C ILE A 69 -6.53 6.78 10.41
N GLU A 70 -6.90 6.90 11.67
CA GLU A 70 -6.25 7.83 12.59
C GLU A 70 -4.78 7.44 12.83
N GLU A 71 -4.49 6.16 13.02
CA GLU A 71 -3.10 5.67 13.14
C GLU A 71 -2.29 5.95 11.88
N LEU A 72 -2.86 5.72 10.70
CA LEU A 72 -2.20 6.01 9.43
C LEU A 72 -1.93 7.51 9.25
N ALA A 73 -2.87 8.36 9.63
CA ALA A 73 -2.69 9.82 9.61
C ALA A 73 -1.54 10.27 10.53
N ASN A 74 -1.46 9.68 11.73
CA ASN A 74 -0.37 9.94 12.67
C ASN A 74 1.00 9.49 12.14
N LEU A 75 1.04 8.46 11.29
CA LEU A 75 2.25 8.01 10.61
C LEU A 75 2.63 8.87 9.39
N GLY A 76 1.79 9.83 9.03
CA GLY A 76 2.01 10.72 7.89
C GLY A 76 1.49 10.21 6.55
N ILE A 77 0.68 9.14 6.54
CA ILE A 77 0.03 8.62 5.34
C ILE A 77 -1.30 9.37 5.15
N LYS A 78 -1.43 10.06 4.02
CA LYS A 78 -2.57 10.96 3.75
C LYS A 78 -3.58 10.39 2.77
N SER A 79 -3.26 9.30 2.10
CA SER A 79 -4.10 8.70 1.06
C SER A 79 -4.39 7.25 1.38
N ILE A 80 -5.66 6.88 1.24
CA ILE A 80 -6.12 5.49 1.41
C ILE A 80 -6.90 5.04 0.18
N ALA A 81 -6.89 3.74 -0.08
CA ALA A 81 -7.72 3.10 -1.09
C ALA A 81 -8.62 2.08 -0.39
N LEU A 82 -9.92 2.27 -0.47
CA LEU A 82 -10.89 1.40 0.17
C LEU A 82 -11.30 0.26 -0.77
N PHE A 83 -11.13 -0.97 -0.31
CA PHE A 83 -11.54 -2.17 -1.04
C PHE A 83 -12.65 -2.87 -0.27
N PRO A 84 -13.90 -2.86 -0.77
CA PRO A 84 -14.99 -3.57 -0.13
C PRO A 84 -14.83 -5.08 -0.31
N VAL A 85 -15.11 -5.82 0.74
CA VAL A 85 -15.21 -7.28 0.69
C VAL A 85 -16.65 -7.64 0.33
N ILE A 86 -16.82 -8.18 -0.87
CA ILE A 86 -18.13 -8.54 -1.42
C ILE A 86 -18.49 -9.97 -1.00
N ASN A 87 -19.71 -10.15 -0.50
CA ASN A 87 -20.23 -11.47 -0.21
C ASN A 87 -20.23 -12.32 -1.51
N PRO A 88 -19.71 -13.57 -1.48
CA PRO A 88 -19.69 -14.45 -2.64
C PRO A 88 -21.05 -14.62 -3.33
N ASP A 89 -22.16 -14.58 -2.59
CA ASP A 89 -23.53 -14.68 -3.14
C ASP A 89 -23.91 -13.50 -4.04
N LYS A 90 -23.23 -12.35 -3.90
CA LYS A 90 -23.44 -11.14 -4.71
C LYS A 90 -22.50 -11.05 -5.90
N LYS A 91 -21.56 -11.97 -6.05
CA LYS A 91 -20.62 -12.01 -7.17
C LYS A 91 -21.26 -12.69 -8.38
N ASP A 92 -21.21 -12.04 -9.53
CA ASP A 92 -21.66 -12.58 -10.82
C ASP A 92 -20.60 -12.30 -11.91
N GLU A 93 -20.81 -12.87 -13.10
CA GLU A 93 -19.92 -12.69 -14.25
C GLU A 93 -19.97 -11.27 -14.84
N PHE A 94 -21.00 -10.50 -14.53
CA PHE A 94 -21.22 -9.15 -15.04
C PHE A 94 -20.72 -8.06 -14.09
N GLY A 95 -20.28 -8.41 -12.88
CA GLY A 95 -19.82 -7.45 -11.87
C GLY A 95 -20.93 -6.51 -11.38
N THR A 96 -22.17 -7.01 -11.28
CA THR A 96 -23.36 -6.20 -10.95
C THR A 96 -23.22 -5.47 -9.61
N GLU A 97 -22.57 -6.07 -8.63
CA GLU A 97 -22.37 -5.44 -7.31
C GLU A 97 -21.48 -4.18 -7.37
N ALA A 98 -20.63 -4.06 -8.40
CA ALA A 98 -19.76 -2.88 -8.54
C ALA A 98 -20.54 -1.57 -8.74
N ILE A 99 -21.77 -1.64 -9.22
CA ILE A 99 -22.67 -0.48 -9.41
C ILE A 99 -23.66 -0.30 -8.26
N ASN A 100 -23.56 -1.11 -7.21
CA ASN A 100 -24.40 -0.98 -6.03
C ASN A 100 -24.05 0.30 -5.27
N LEU A 101 -25.05 1.12 -4.99
CA LEU A 101 -24.87 2.40 -4.30
C LEU A 101 -24.25 2.27 -2.91
N SER A 102 -24.48 1.15 -2.21
CA SER A 102 -23.88 0.89 -0.90
C SER A 102 -22.35 0.78 -0.95
N LEU A 103 -21.79 0.31 -2.07
CA LEU A 103 -20.34 0.28 -2.27
C LEU A 103 -19.77 1.65 -2.65
N ILE A 104 -20.53 2.45 -3.39
CA ILE A 104 -20.11 3.77 -3.85
C ILE A 104 -20.08 4.78 -2.68
N HIS A 105 -20.95 4.62 -1.70
CA HIS A 105 -21.15 5.54 -0.59
C HIS A 105 -20.70 4.98 0.78
N ILE A 106 -19.78 4.05 0.81
CA ILE A 106 -19.19 3.53 2.05
C ILE A 106 -18.47 4.65 2.84
#